data_ad4e6804b3d91f7230ff38e8c1535b78
#
_entry.id   ad4e6804b3d91f7230ff38e8c1535b78
#
_cell.length_a   1.000
_cell.length_b   1.000
_cell.length_c   1.000
_cell.angle_alpha   90.00
_cell.angle_beta   90.00
_cell.angle_gamma   90.00
#
_symmetry.space_group_name_H-M   'P 1'
#
loop_
_entity.id
_entity.type
_entity.pdbx_description
1 polymer ?
#
loop_
_entity_poly.entity_id
_entity_poly.type
_entity_poly.pdbx_seq_one_letter_code
_entity_poly.pdbx_strand_id
1 'polypeptide(L)'
;MDRRFAIVEFDARKFSAFFGEKSTVLRAQLLSGGACNSNYLVEVGKEKFVCRIYNRGDPRFEKSISELTRDVVPAPEYLWVGDGVSVMRYIEGRHFEPTKNLVREAGRMIGILSKITFDRFGELKPDGSIVDFEGWSSSKEWLLAILERPAVTEYLDQETVMELRDLIEGQSELLDSFESGHNLVHGDFRPDNILVSGDSIVGILDWEFSHSGCSYMDMGNLMRHLDPEWSHDLELGLRDEGFGLPRDWRFRASLIDLNSHLEFLTSARSKEFKLSCVECIHKLIKLNIDQG
;
A
#
# COMPACT_ATOMS: atom_id res chain seq x y z
N MET A 1 6.22 -14.35 -3.58
CA MET A 1 5.93 -13.60 -2.32
C MET A 1 5.66 -14.61 -1.22
N ASP A 2 6.38 -14.50 -0.09
CA ASP A 2 6.18 -15.44 1.03
C ASP A 2 4.85 -15.14 1.73
N ARG A 3 3.97 -16.14 1.80
CA ARG A 3 2.71 -16.00 2.52
C ARG A 3 2.94 -15.92 4.03
N ARG A 4 2.21 -15.01 4.68
CA ARG A 4 2.25 -14.85 6.16
C ARG A 4 1.24 -15.76 6.86
N PHE A 5 0.13 -16.12 6.20
CA PHE A 5 -0.93 -16.95 6.73
C PHE A 5 -1.22 -18.13 5.80
N ALA A 6 -1.66 -19.25 6.36
CA ALA A 6 -2.08 -20.40 5.60
C ALA A 6 -3.25 -20.05 4.65
N ILE A 7 -3.32 -20.74 3.51
CA ILE A 7 -4.48 -20.65 2.62
C ILE A 7 -5.67 -21.26 3.36
N VAL A 8 -6.76 -20.49 3.47
CA VAL A 8 -8.05 -21.01 3.93
C VAL A 8 -8.77 -21.61 2.72
N GLU A 9 -9.16 -22.86 2.80
CA GLU A 9 -9.90 -23.55 1.73
C GLU A 9 -11.25 -22.85 1.47
N PHE A 10 -11.66 -22.87 0.19
CA PHE A 10 -12.93 -22.30 -0.22
C PHE A 10 -14.10 -23.12 0.34
N ASP A 11 -14.94 -22.48 1.13
CA ASP A 11 -16.21 -23.05 1.58
C ASP A 11 -17.39 -22.22 1.04
N ALA A 12 -18.06 -22.74 0.05
CA ALA A 12 -19.19 -22.08 -0.61
C ALA A 12 -20.32 -21.68 0.35
N ARG A 13 -20.47 -22.36 1.51
CA ARG A 13 -21.49 -22.06 2.52
C ARG A 13 -21.29 -20.67 3.13
N LYS A 14 -20.04 -20.21 3.25
CA LYS A 14 -19.70 -18.87 3.75
C LYS A 14 -20.25 -17.76 2.85
N PHE A 15 -20.52 -18.05 1.58
CA PHE A 15 -21.00 -17.11 0.56
C PHE A 15 -22.46 -17.35 0.18
N SER A 16 -23.15 -18.25 0.89
CA SER A 16 -24.55 -18.60 0.58
C SER A 16 -25.53 -17.44 0.71
N ALA A 17 -25.26 -16.48 1.59
CA ALA A 17 -26.07 -15.26 1.72
C ALA A 17 -26.07 -14.40 0.45
N PHE A 18 -24.97 -14.44 -0.34
CA PHE A 18 -24.87 -13.73 -1.61
C PHE A 18 -25.35 -14.59 -2.79
N PHE A 19 -24.87 -15.84 -2.91
CA PHE A 19 -25.14 -16.68 -4.07
C PHE A 19 -26.44 -17.49 -3.98
N GLY A 20 -27.07 -17.59 -2.79
CA GLY A 20 -28.28 -18.38 -2.57
C GLY A 20 -28.07 -19.87 -2.91
N GLU A 21 -29.06 -20.48 -3.59
CA GLU A 21 -28.99 -21.89 -4.00
C GLU A 21 -27.83 -22.21 -4.95
N LYS A 22 -27.33 -21.22 -5.70
CA LYS A 22 -26.18 -21.39 -6.61
C LYS A 22 -24.90 -21.72 -5.84
N SER A 23 -24.82 -21.47 -4.54
CA SER A 23 -23.66 -21.79 -3.71
C SER A 23 -23.27 -23.25 -3.74
N THR A 24 -24.19 -24.16 -4.02
CA THR A 24 -23.95 -25.62 -4.06
C THR A 24 -23.15 -26.08 -5.27
N VAL A 25 -23.04 -25.28 -6.31
CA VAL A 25 -22.38 -25.61 -7.59
C VAL A 25 -21.23 -24.66 -7.95
N LEU A 26 -20.79 -23.83 -7.01
CA LEU A 26 -19.71 -22.87 -7.25
C LEU A 26 -18.39 -23.62 -7.52
N ARG A 27 -17.73 -23.22 -8.60
CA ARG A 27 -16.35 -23.59 -8.89
C ARG A 27 -15.48 -22.42 -8.47
N ALA A 28 -14.49 -22.69 -7.61
CA ALA A 28 -13.56 -21.71 -7.12
C ALA A 28 -12.14 -22.08 -7.50
N GLN A 29 -11.41 -21.13 -8.06
CA GLN A 29 -10.00 -21.23 -8.36
C GLN A 29 -9.24 -20.23 -7.48
N LEU A 30 -8.25 -20.73 -6.73
CA LEU A 30 -7.37 -19.85 -5.94
C LEU A 30 -6.62 -18.90 -6.88
N LEU A 31 -6.72 -17.59 -6.60
CA LEU A 31 -5.91 -16.60 -7.27
C LEU A 31 -4.53 -16.52 -6.60
N SER A 32 -3.48 -16.44 -7.43
CA SER A 32 -2.12 -16.23 -6.95
C SER A 32 -1.92 -14.81 -6.41
N GLY A 33 -0.99 -14.62 -5.48
CA GLY A 33 -0.50 -13.29 -5.09
C GLY A 33 -0.92 -12.79 -3.70
N GLY A 34 -1.95 -13.32 -3.06
CA GLY A 34 -2.34 -12.87 -1.71
C GLY A 34 -1.37 -13.34 -0.62
N ALA A 35 -0.73 -12.41 0.11
CA ALA A 35 0.18 -12.73 1.21
C ALA A 35 -0.56 -13.11 2.50
N CYS A 36 -1.68 -12.47 2.78
CA CYS A 36 -2.45 -12.64 4.01
C CYS A 36 -3.77 -13.36 3.78
N ASN A 37 -4.60 -12.82 2.90
CA ASN A 37 -5.96 -13.28 2.65
C ASN A 37 -6.02 -14.33 1.53
N SER A 38 -7.10 -15.12 1.46
CA SER A 38 -7.28 -16.14 0.43
C SER A 38 -8.32 -15.64 -0.56
N ASN A 39 -7.89 -15.37 -1.81
CA ASN A 39 -8.73 -14.84 -2.88
C ASN A 39 -9.06 -15.95 -3.87
N TYR A 40 -10.33 -16.11 -4.22
CA TYR A 40 -10.81 -17.12 -5.15
C TYR A 40 -11.58 -16.47 -6.30
N LEU A 41 -11.20 -16.81 -7.53
CA LEU A 41 -12.06 -16.56 -8.69
C LEU A 41 -13.22 -17.53 -8.65
N VAL A 42 -14.44 -17.00 -8.69
CA VAL A 42 -15.68 -17.78 -8.73
C VAL A 42 -16.46 -17.36 -9.97
N GLU A 43 -16.85 -18.35 -10.78
CA GLU A 43 -17.62 -18.12 -11.99
C GLU A 43 -19.06 -18.64 -11.80
N VAL A 44 -20.05 -17.79 -12.11
CA VAL A 44 -21.47 -18.12 -12.08
C VAL A 44 -22.11 -17.72 -13.41
N GLY A 45 -22.36 -18.68 -14.27
CA GLY A 45 -22.79 -18.42 -15.64
C GLY A 45 -21.70 -17.71 -16.44
N LYS A 46 -21.95 -16.45 -16.81
CA LYS A 46 -20.97 -15.59 -17.52
C LYS A 46 -20.31 -14.55 -16.61
N GLU A 47 -20.73 -14.49 -15.36
CA GLU A 47 -20.22 -13.53 -14.40
C GLU A 47 -19.04 -14.10 -13.62
N LYS A 48 -18.05 -13.24 -13.38
CA LYS A 48 -16.84 -13.57 -12.60
C LYS A 48 -16.81 -12.72 -11.34
N PHE A 49 -16.46 -13.37 -10.23
CA PHE A 49 -16.40 -12.75 -8.91
C PHE A 49 -15.07 -13.08 -8.25
N VAL A 50 -14.62 -12.21 -7.36
CA VAL A 50 -13.58 -12.53 -6.38
C VAL A 50 -14.24 -12.74 -5.03
N CYS A 51 -14.10 -13.98 -4.51
CA CYS A 51 -14.49 -14.31 -3.14
C CYS A 51 -13.25 -14.27 -2.26
N ARG A 52 -13.15 -13.29 -1.35
CA ARG A 52 -12.03 -13.15 -0.41
C ARG A 52 -12.42 -13.73 0.95
N ILE A 53 -11.52 -14.54 1.52
CA ILE A 53 -11.60 -15.04 2.89
C ILE A 53 -10.48 -14.37 3.67
N TYR A 54 -10.85 -13.66 4.73
CA TYR A 54 -9.95 -12.84 5.51
C TYR A 54 -9.29 -13.65 6.63
N ASN A 55 -7.96 -13.66 6.66
CA ASN A 55 -7.17 -14.01 7.83
C ASN A 55 -6.80 -12.77 8.65
N ARG A 56 -6.84 -11.60 8.00
CA ARG A 56 -6.52 -10.29 8.56
C ARG A 56 -7.36 -9.22 7.86
N GLY A 57 -7.60 -8.12 8.57
CA GLY A 57 -8.35 -6.98 8.06
C GLY A 57 -9.86 -7.10 8.28
N ASP A 58 -10.57 -6.04 7.98
CA ASP A 58 -12.03 -5.98 8.05
C ASP A 58 -12.61 -5.75 6.65
N PRO A 59 -13.40 -6.68 6.11
CA PRO A 59 -14.03 -6.51 4.79
C PRO A 59 -14.92 -5.26 4.69
N ARG A 60 -15.49 -4.80 5.81
CA ARG A 60 -16.31 -3.59 5.85
C ARG A 60 -15.45 -2.34 5.66
N PHE A 61 -14.24 -2.34 6.21
CA PHE A 61 -13.29 -1.25 6.01
C PHE A 61 -12.88 -1.13 4.54
N GLU A 62 -12.38 -2.20 3.92
CA GLU A 62 -12.00 -2.17 2.51
C GLU A 62 -13.17 -1.77 1.60
N LYS A 63 -14.41 -2.25 1.92
CA LYS A 63 -15.61 -1.83 1.22
C LYS A 63 -15.86 -0.32 1.35
N SER A 64 -15.74 0.25 2.55
CA SER A 64 -15.97 1.69 2.77
C SER A 64 -14.97 2.56 1.98
N ILE A 65 -13.70 2.15 1.93
CA ILE A 65 -12.67 2.84 1.13
C ILE A 65 -12.96 2.70 -0.38
N SER A 66 -13.34 1.50 -0.84
CA SER A 66 -13.74 1.28 -2.23
C SER A 66 -14.94 2.17 -2.64
N GLU A 67 -15.94 2.28 -1.78
CA GLU A 67 -17.11 3.15 -2.02
C GLU A 67 -16.72 4.64 -2.06
N LEU A 68 -15.74 5.05 -1.25
CA LEU A 68 -15.20 6.41 -1.24
C LEU A 68 -14.44 6.75 -2.53
N THR A 69 -13.75 5.77 -3.12
CA THR A 69 -12.77 5.99 -4.20
C THR A 69 -13.24 5.61 -5.59
N ARG A 70 -14.23 4.73 -5.75
CA ARG A 70 -14.65 4.11 -7.02
C ARG A 70 -15.04 5.08 -8.13
N ASP A 71 -15.47 6.30 -7.79
CA ASP A 71 -15.89 7.30 -8.77
C ASP A 71 -14.71 8.15 -9.29
N VAL A 72 -13.53 8.02 -8.67
CA VAL A 72 -12.34 8.81 -9.00
C VAL A 72 -11.12 7.96 -9.40
N VAL A 73 -10.98 6.74 -8.85
CA VAL A 73 -9.96 5.77 -9.24
C VAL A 73 -10.58 4.38 -9.41
N PRO A 74 -9.98 3.48 -10.22
CA PRO A 74 -10.51 2.14 -10.44
C PRO A 74 -10.29 1.25 -9.20
N ALA A 75 -11.21 1.30 -8.24
CA ALA A 75 -11.23 0.44 -7.05
C ALA A 75 -12.14 -0.79 -7.26
N PRO A 76 -11.92 -1.92 -6.55
CA PRO A 76 -12.76 -3.10 -6.63
C PRO A 76 -14.20 -2.81 -6.18
N GLU A 77 -15.21 -3.24 -6.95
CA GLU A 77 -16.61 -3.12 -6.56
C GLU A 77 -16.96 -4.24 -5.56
N TYR A 78 -17.22 -3.88 -4.30
CA TYR A 78 -17.69 -4.79 -3.26
C TYR A 78 -19.20 -5.01 -3.40
N LEU A 79 -19.59 -6.19 -3.83
CA LEU A 79 -21.00 -6.56 -4.03
C LEU A 79 -21.65 -7.02 -2.72
N TRP A 80 -20.86 -7.66 -1.85
CA TRP A 80 -21.33 -8.14 -0.56
C TRP A 80 -20.16 -8.32 0.42
N VAL A 81 -20.44 -8.12 1.71
CA VAL A 81 -19.53 -8.43 2.81
C VAL A 81 -20.27 -9.23 3.88
N GLY A 82 -19.58 -10.22 4.44
CA GLY A 82 -20.03 -11.06 5.53
C GLY A 82 -18.98 -11.11 6.65
N ASP A 83 -19.15 -12.03 7.58
CA ASP A 83 -18.21 -12.23 8.67
C ASP A 83 -16.91 -12.88 8.17
N GLY A 84 -15.86 -12.05 8.08
CA GLY A 84 -14.54 -12.47 7.59
C GLY A 84 -14.50 -12.88 6.12
N VAL A 85 -15.47 -12.47 5.30
CA VAL A 85 -15.55 -12.78 3.86
C VAL A 85 -16.11 -11.61 3.07
N SER A 86 -15.74 -11.51 1.78
CA SER A 86 -16.36 -10.56 0.85
C SER A 86 -16.51 -11.16 -0.55
N VAL A 87 -17.43 -10.59 -1.32
CA VAL A 87 -17.61 -10.85 -2.76
C VAL A 87 -17.42 -9.54 -3.50
N MET A 88 -16.50 -9.54 -4.43
CA MET A 88 -16.20 -8.40 -5.30
C MET A 88 -16.40 -8.78 -6.75
N ARG A 89 -16.63 -7.80 -7.61
CA ARG A 89 -16.58 -8.00 -9.05
C ARG A 89 -15.15 -8.29 -9.48
N TYR A 90 -14.96 -9.30 -10.33
CA TYR A 90 -13.63 -9.61 -10.89
C TYR A 90 -13.22 -8.51 -11.87
N ILE A 91 -12.00 -8.01 -11.71
CA ILE A 91 -11.38 -7.05 -12.63
C ILE A 91 -10.44 -7.84 -13.54
N GLU A 92 -10.67 -7.76 -14.83
CA GLU A 92 -9.80 -8.39 -15.82
C GLU A 92 -8.62 -7.48 -16.15
N GLY A 93 -7.41 -7.97 -15.93
CA GLY A 93 -6.18 -7.21 -16.11
C GLY A 93 -4.94 -8.05 -15.80
N ARG A 94 -3.77 -7.54 -16.15
CA ARG A 94 -2.47 -8.06 -15.71
C ARG A 94 -1.90 -7.18 -14.62
N HIS A 95 -0.97 -7.70 -13.84
CA HIS A 95 -0.24 -6.88 -12.89
C HIS A 95 0.60 -5.81 -13.60
N PHE A 96 0.79 -4.70 -12.92
CA PHE A 96 1.55 -3.57 -13.40
C PHE A 96 3.01 -3.96 -13.70
N GLU A 97 3.46 -3.61 -14.89
CA GLU A 97 4.85 -3.61 -15.30
C GLU A 97 5.19 -2.20 -15.79
N PRO A 98 6.31 -1.59 -15.37
CA PRO A 98 6.58 -0.18 -15.64
C PRO A 98 6.75 0.08 -17.13
N THR A 99 5.99 1.05 -17.63
CA THR A 99 6.16 1.75 -18.90
C THR A 99 5.95 3.23 -18.65
N LYS A 100 6.44 4.11 -19.53
CA LYS A 100 6.27 5.58 -19.37
C LYS A 100 4.81 5.96 -19.12
N ASN A 101 3.89 5.40 -19.91
CA ASN A 101 2.47 5.71 -19.82
C ASN A 101 1.88 5.22 -18.51
N LEU A 102 2.19 3.97 -18.11
CA LEU A 102 1.65 3.38 -16.89
C LEU A 102 2.23 4.02 -15.62
N VAL A 103 3.51 4.39 -15.61
CA VAL A 103 4.12 5.09 -14.46
C VAL A 103 3.53 6.49 -14.32
N ARG A 104 3.32 7.22 -15.44
CA ARG A 104 2.62 8.50 -15.42
C ARG A 104 1.17 8.34 -14.94
N GLU A 105 0.46 7.32 -15.40
CA GLU A 105 -0.89 7.02 -14.96
C GLU A 105 -0.94 6.68 -13.45
N ALA A 106 0.02 5.91 -12.93
CA ALA A 106 0.15 5.65 -11.49
C ALA A 106 0.37 6.94 -10.68
N GLY A 107 1.21 7.85 -11.20
CA GLY A 107 1.37 9.19 -10.62
C GLY A 107 0.06 10.00 -10.60
N ARG A 108 -0.74 9.92 -11.66
CA ARG A 108 -2.08 10.54 -11.70
C ARG A 108 -3.00 9.94 -10.65
N MET A 109 -3.02 8.60 -10.48
CA MET A 109 -3.84 7.95 -9.45
C MET A 109 -3.48 8.45 -8.05
N ILE A 110 -2.18 8.54 -7.71
CA ILE A 110 -1.73 9.11 -6.42
C ILE A 110 -2.16 10.58 -6.30
N GLY A 111 -2.02 11.37 -7.38
CA GLY A 111 -2.46 12.76 -7.43
C GLY A 111 -3.97 12.93 -7.22
N ILE A 112 -4.79 12.02 -7.76
CA ILE A 112 -6.25 12.00 -7.55
C ILE A 112 -6.57 11.65 -6.09
N LEU A 113 -5.94 10.60 -5.53
CA LEU A 113 -6.15 10.20 -4.14
C LEU A 113 -5.79 11.32 -3.16
N SER A 114 -4.77 12.10 -3.46
CA SER A 114 -4.35 13.23 -2.63
C SER A 114 -5.39 14.35 -2.49
N LYS A 115 -6.40 14.38 -3.35
CA LYS A 115 -7.50 15.36 -3.31
C LYS A 115 -8.63 14.94 -2.35
N ILE A 116 -8.66 13.67 -1.96
CA ILE A 116 -9.57 13.19 -0.92
C ILE A 116 -8.93 13.52 0.43
N THR A 117 -9.54 14.44 1.16
CA THR A 117 -8.98 14.96 2.41
C THR A 117 -9.88 14.67 3.60
N PHE A 118 -9.30 14.61 4.76
CA PHE A 118 -9.94 14.34 6.04
C PHE A 118 -9.65 15.47 7.05
N ASP A 119 -10.26 15.41 8.22
CA ASP A 119 -10.08 16.45 9.23
C ASP A 119 -8.73 16.39 9.96
N ARG A 120 -8.11 15.19 10.00
CA ARG A 120 -6.83 14.99 10.68
C ARG A 120 -6.09 13.74 10.19
N PHE A 121 -4.81 13.66 10.49
CA PHE A 121 -3.99 12.45 10.38
C PHE A 121 -4.51 11.34 11.31
N GLY A 122 -4.45 10.06 10.86
CA GLY A 122 -4.80 8.91 11.67
C GLY A 122 -5.38 7.72 10.92
N GLU A 123 -5.73 6.70 11.68
CA GLU A 123 -6.34 5.47 11.18
C GLU A 123 -7.82 5.70 10.83
N LEU A 124 -8.20 5.38 9.61
CA LEU A 124 -9.60 5.39 9.16
C LEU A 124 -10.35 4.16 9.67
N LYS A 125 -11.61 4.37 10.06
CA LYS A 125 -12.52 3.29 10.47
C LYS A 125 -13.65 3.09 9.43
N PRO A 126 -14.34 1.91 9.43
CA PRO A 126 -15.39 1.63 8.47
C PRO A 126 -16.57 2.62 8.49
N ASP A 127 -16.79 3.32 9.60
CA ASP A 127 -17.82 4.34 9.76
C ASP A 127 -17.38 5.75 9.32
N GLY A 128 -16.15 5.86 8.79
CA GLY A 128 -15.55 7.12 8.36
C GLY A 128 -14.91 7.94 9.49
N SER A 129 -14.95 7.48 10.73
CA SER A 129 -14.25 8.14 11.83
C SER A 129 -12.74 7.95 11.73
N ILE A 130 -11.99 8.87 12.33
CA ILE A 130 -10.52 8.81 12.38
C ILE A 130 -10.10 8.70 13.85
N VAL A 131 -9.23 7.73 14.12
CA VAL A 131 -8.63 7.54 15.44
C VAL A 131 -7.11 7.65 15.34
N ASP A 132 -6.44 7.88 16.47
CA ASP A 132 -4.98 7.85 16.50
C ASP A 132 -4.48 6.43 16.24
N PHE A 133 -3.34 6.31 15.56
CA PHE A 133 -2.70 4.99 15.42
C PHE A 133 -2.30 4.47 16.80
N GLU A 134 -2.62 3.20 17.08
CA GLU A 134 -2.31 2.58 18.37
C GLU A 134 -0.79 2.54 18.60
N GLY A 135 -0.35 3.09 19.74
CA GLY A 135 1.06 3.14 20.12
C GLY A 135 1.92 4.12 19.34
N TRP A 136 1.29 4.97 18.51
CA TRP A 136 1.99 6.00 17.77
C TRP A 136 2.16 7.26 18.62
N SER A 137 3.39 7.77 18.69
CA SER A 137 3.70 9.05 19.34
C SER A 137 4.10 10.10 18.32
N SER A 138 5.08 9.78 17.48
CA SER A 138 5.49 10.57 16.30
C SER A 138 6.32 9.71 15.36
N SER A 139 6.41 10.12 14.09
CA SER A 139 7.25 9.47 13.06
C SER A 139 8.71 9.38 13.52
N LYS A 140 9.22 10.45 14.11
CA LYS A 140 10.59 10.50 14.64
C LYS A 140 10.81 9.47 15.74
N GLU A 141 9.96 9.49 16.78
CA GLU A 141 10.10 8.59 17.92
C GLU A 141 9.94 7.13 17.52
N TRP A 142 9.01 6.85 16.63
CA TRP A 142 8.81 5.52 16.06
C TRP A 142 10.06 5.03 15.31
N LEU A 143 10.62 5.84 14.41
CA LEU A 143 11.83 5.50 13.65
C LEU A 143 13.04 5.29 14.57
N LEU A 144 13.23 6.12 15.57
CA LEU A 144 14.33 5.95 16.54
C LEU A 144 14.14 4.69 17.37
N ALA A 145 12.91 4.39 17.81
CA ALA A 145 12.62 3.19 18.59
C ALA A 145 12.82 1.88 17.79
N ILE A 146 12.50 1.88 16.49
CA ILE A 146 12.68 0.69 15.66
C ILE A 146 14.15 0.43 15.34
N LEU A 147 14.99 1.47 15.24
CA LEU A 147 16.45 1.35 15.06
C LEU A 147 17.14 0.60 16.20
N GLU A 148 16.62 0.67 17.41
CA GLU A 148 17.17 -0.03 18.57
C GLU A 148 16.81 -1.53 18.60
N ARG A 149 15.95 -2.01 17.71
CA ARG A 149 15.52 -3.41 17.73
C ARG A 149 16.65 -4.34 17.25
N PRO A 150 16.95 -5.44 17.97
CA PRO A 150 18.00 -6.38 17.57
C PRO A 150 17.86 -6.91 16.14
N ALA A 151 16.62 -7.10 15.67
CA ALA A 151 16.35 -7.55 14.30
C ALA A 151 16.76 -6.53 13.23
N VAL A 152 16.86 -5.24 13.55
CA VAL A 152 17.36 -4.19 12.64
C VAL A 152 18.90 -4.20 12.65
N THR A 153 19.51 -4.23 13.83
CA THR A 153 20.97 -4.24 13.99
C THR A 153 21.64 -5.55 13.52
N GLU A 154 20.85 -6.61 13.25
CA GLU A 154 21.34 -7.81 12.56
C GLU A 154 21.68 -7.53 11.07
N TYR A 155 20.97 -6.56 10.45
CA TYR A 155 21.10 -6.25 9.01
C TYR A 155 21.84 -4.94 8.74
N LEU A 156 21.84 -4.00 9.67
CA LEU A 156 22.53 -2.71 9.56
C LEU A 156 23.73 -2.68 10.49
N ASP A 157 24.88 -2.30 9.96
CA ASP A 157 26.07 -2.08 10.79
C ASP A 157 25.93 -0.81 11.65
N GLN A 158 26.84 -0.66 12.60
CA GLN A 158 26.80 0.43 13.57
C GLN A 158 26.92 1.81 12.91
N GLU A 159 27.70 1.92 11.83
CA GLU A 159 27.90 3.16 11.08
C GLU A 159 26.58 3.58 10.41
N THR A 160 25.93 2.68 9.68
CA THR A 160 24.63 2.90 9.05
C THR A 160 23.54 3.28 10.08
N VAL A 161 23.52 2.64 11.25
CA VAL A 161 22.56 2.98 12.32
C VAL A 161 22.83 4.40 12.85
N MET A 162 24.09 4.83 12.99
CA MET A 162 24.43 6.19 13.41
C MET A 162 24.02 7.22 12.34
N GLU A 163 24.33 6.97 11.07
CA GLU A 163 23.93 7.83 9.96
C GLU A 163 22.42 7.99 9.87
N LEU A 164 21.65 6.91 10.05
CA LEU A 164 20.18 6.97 10.09
C LEU A 164 19.67 7.78 11.28
N ARG A 165 20.29 7.63 12.45
CA ARG A 165 19.92 8.42 13.64
C ARG A 165 20.11 9.90 13.37
N ASP A 166 21.29 10.29 12.87
CA ASP A 166 21.60 11.68 12.52
C ASP A 166 20.64 12.23 11.45
N LEU A 167 20.31 11.42 10.44
CA LEU A 167 19.33 11.76 9.42
C LEU A 167 17.94 11.99 10.04
N ILE A 168 17.43 11.07 10.86
CA ILE A 168 16.10 11.18 11.51
C ILE A 168 16.05 12.41 12.42
N GLU A 169 17.09 12.66 13.20
CA GLU A 169 17.17 13.82 14.08
C GLU A 169 17.27 15.14 13.29
N GLY A 170 18.08 15.15 12.24
CA GLY A 170 18.26 16.32 11.36
C GLY A 170 17.02 16.65 10.51
N GLN A 171 16.16 15.66 10.25
CA GLN A 171 14.95 15.82 9.45
C GLN A 171 13.67 15.84 10.30
N SER A 172 13.76 16.14 11.61
CA SER A 172 12.61 16.08 12.53
C SER A 172 11.45 16.96 12.09
N GLU A 173 11.70 18.21 11.67
CA GLU A 173 10.66 19.12 11.19
C GLU A 173 9.95 18.58 9.94
N LEU A 174 10.68 17.94 9.04
CA LEU A 174 10.10 17.32 7.85
C LEU A 174 9.24 16.10 8.22
N LEU A 175 9.70 15.26 9.13
CA LEU A 175 8.93 14.11 9.65
C LEU A 175 7.64 14.57 10.32
N ASP A 176 7.69 15.62 11.16
CA ASP A 176 6.51 16.23 11.79
C ASP A 176 5.53 16.78 10.73
N SER A 177 6.06 17.34 9.63
CA SER A 177 5.23 17.85 8.53
C SER A 177 4.42 16.76 7.83
N PHE A 178 4.89 15.50 7.81
CA PHE A 178 4.14 14.37 7.23
C PHE A 178 2.89 14.03 8.06
N GLU A 179 2.93 14.25 9.37
CA GLU A 179 1.79 14.05 10.26
C GLU A 179 0.73 15.17 10.15
N SER A 180 1.08 16.27 9.50
CA SER A 180 0.12 17.30 9.11
C SER A 180 -0.64 16.93 7.82
N GLY A 181 -0.21 15.90 7.11
CA GLY A 181 -0.92 15.34 5.95
C GLY A 181 -2.21 14.63 6.39
N HIS A 182 -3.28 14.90 5.68
CA HIS A 182 -4.60 14.30 5.94
C HIS A 182 -5.33 13.93 4.64
N ASN A 183 -4.55 13.49 3.66
CA ASN A 183 -5.05 12.95 2.40
C ASN A 183 -5.37 11.47 2.54
N LEU A 184 -6.20 10.94 1.65
CA LEU A 184 -6.32 9.49 1.53
C LEU A 184 -5.02 8.89 1.01
N VAL A 185 -4.45 8.00 1.79
CA VAL A 185 -3.29 7.19 1.46
C VAL A 185 -3.74 5.74 1.28
N HIS A 186 -3.28 5.09 0.22
CA HIS A 186 -3.52 3.65 0.00
C HIS A 186 -2.73 2.79 1.00
N GLY A 187 -1.49 3.19 1.30
CA GLY A 187 -0.60 2.56 2.28
C GLY A 187 0.16 1.32 1.81
N ASP A 188 -0.19 0.75 0.63
CA ASP A 188 0.55 -0.33 -0.05
C ASP A 188 0.45 -0.18 -1.58
N PHE A 189 0.67 1.06 -2.08
CA PHE A 189 0.55 1.40 -3.50
C PHE A 189 1.77 0.88 -4.29
N ARG A 190 1.67 -0.35 -4.78
CA ARG A 190 2.78 -1.07 -5.42
C ARG A 190 2.33 -1.90 -6.63
N PRO A 191 3.25 -2.30 -7.53
CA PRO A 191 2.93 -3.02 -8.76
C PRO A 191 2.01 -4.24 -8.60
N ASP A 192 2.19 -5.04 -7.55
CA ASP A 192 1.36 -6.22 -7.28
C ASP A 192 -0.11 -5.88 -6.98
N ASN A 193 -0.38 -4.65 -6.51
CA ASN A 193 -1.71 -4.16 -6.16
C ASN A 193 -2.34 -3.32 -7.27
N ILE A 194 -1.68 -3.20 -8.43
CA ILE A 194 -2.18 -2.44 -9.58
C ILE A 194 -2.46 -3.38 -10.74
N LEU A 195 -3.70 -3.37 -11.24
CA LEU A 195 -4.09 -4.09 -12.45
C LEU A 195 -4.16 -3.12 -13.63
N VAL A 196 -3.66 -3.58 -14.79
CA VAL A 196 -3.63 -2.81 -16.02
C VAL A 196 -4.24 -3.57 -17.19
N SER A 197 -4.83 -2.82 -18.13
CA SER A 197 -5.31 -3.31 -19.43
C SER A 197 -4.84 -2.35 -20.51
N GLY A 198 -4.00 -2.82 -21.43
CA GLY A 198 -3.26 -1.93 -22.34
C GLY A 198 -2.38 -0.96 -21.55
N ASP A 199 -2.54 0.34 -21.80
CA ASP A 199 -1.82 1.45 -21.14
C ASP A 199 -2.66 2.13 -20.04
N SER A 200 -3.71 1.48 -19.55
CA SER A 200 -4.59 2.05 -18.52
C SER A 200 -4.58 1.21 -17.24
N ILE A 201 -4.59 1.86 -16.10
CA ILE A 201 -4.85 1.22 -14.80
C ILE A 201 -6.36 0.95 -14.70
N VAL A 202 -6.71 -0.32 -14.49
CA VAL A 202 -8.11 -0.78 -14.42
C VAL A 202 -8.51 -1.29 -13.03
N GLY A 203 -7.55 -1.39 -12.11
CA GLY A 203 -7.81 -1.78 -10.72
C GLY A 203 -6.66 -1.40 -9.78
N ILE A 204 -7.00 -0.80 -8.65
CA ILE A 204 -6.11 -0.60 -7.52
C ILE A 204 -6.66 -1.47 -6.38
N LEU A 205 -5.89 -2.49 -5.99
CA LEU A 205 -6.32 -3.58 -5.10
C LEU A 205 -5.74 -3.40 -3.70
N ASP A 206 -6.36 -4.06 -2.71
CA ASP A 206 -5.80 -4.27 -1.37
C ASP A 206 -5.68 -2.99 -0.52
N TRP A 207 -6.84 -2.39 -0.24
CA TRP A 207 -7.00 -1.14 0.50
C TRP A 207 -6.92 -1.30 2.04
N GLU A 208 -6.46 -2.46 2.54
CA GLU A 208 -6.46 -2.77 3.98
C GLU A 208 -5.58 -1.84 4.83
N PHE A 209 -4.60 -1.15 4.21
CA PHE A 209 -3.69 -0.22 4.89
C PHE A 209 -4.05 1.25 4.68
N SER A 210 -5.20 1.52 4.09
CA SER A 210 -5.60 2.90 3.81
C SER A 210 -5.82 3.69 5.10
N HIS A 211 -5.37 4.92 5.06
CA HIS A 211 -5.46 5.82 6.20
C HIS A 211 -5.47 7.29 5.77
N SER A 212 -5.75 8.18 6.70
CA SER A 212 -5.56 9.62 6.52
C SER A 212 -4.11 9.97 6.82
N GLY A 213 -3.36 10.42 5.80
CA GLY A 213 -1.93 10.63 5.93
C GLY A 213 -1.32 11.49 4.82
N CYS A 214 -0.03 11.32 4.61
CA CYS A 214 0.74 12.05 3.63
C CYS A 214 0.91 11.25 2.34
N SER A 215 0.52 11.81 1.20
CA SER A 215 0.61 11.15 -0.11
C SER A 215 2.03 10.72 -0.52
N TYR A 216 3.08 11.27 0.10
CA TYR A 216 4.46 10.78 -0.11
C TYR A 216 4.63 9.31 0.28
N MET A 217 3.78 8.74 1.14
CA MET A 217 3.78 7.33 1.48
C MET A 217 3.54 6.46 0.25
N ASP A 218 2.51 6.76 -0.53
CA ASP A 218 2.19 5.99 -1.76
C ASP A 218 3.26 6.20 -2.85
N MET A 219 3.85 7.40 -2.92
CA MET A 219 4.98 7.66 -3.81
C MET A 219 6.19 6.80 -3.42
N GLY A 220 6.55 6.73 -2.14
CA GLY A 220 7.64 5.90 -1.61
C GLY A 220 7.38 4.42 -1.85
N ASN A 221 6.17 3.95 -1.56
CA ASN A 221 5.75 2.57 -1.81
C ASN A 221 5.92 2.16 -3.27
N LEU A 222 5.53 3.03 -4.22
CA LEU A 222 5.70 2.74 -5.64
C LEU A 222 7.16 2.83 -6.08
N MET A 223 7.88 3.90 -5.68
CA MET A 223 9.29 4.15 -6.07
C MET A 223 10.22 3.02 -5.62
N ARG A 224 9.93 2.34 -4.50
CA ARG A 224 10.66 1.15 -4.03
C ARG A 224 10.76 0.04 -5.08
N HIS A 225 9.79 -0.04 -5.98
CA HIS A 225 9.64 -1.06 -7.01
C HIS A 225 9.95 -0.55 -8.43
N LEU A 226 10.39 0.71 -8.56
CA LEU A 226 10.72 1.34 -9.83
C LEU A 226 12.21 1.64 -9.91
N ASP A 227 12.79 1.49 -11.11
CA ASP A 227 14.11 2.03 -11.37
C ASP A 227 14.08 3.56 -11.33
N PRO A 228 15.18 4.23 -10.90
CA PRO A 228 15.24 5.69 -10.80
C PRO A 228 14.90 6.45 -12.08
N GLU A 229 15.07 5.82 -13.25
CA GLU A 229 14.72 6.41 -14.55
C GLU A 229 13.24 6.74 -14.71
N TRP A 230 12.35 5.99 -14.01
CA TRP A 230 10.89 6.18 -14.05
C TRP A 230 10.39 7.36 -13.20
N SER A 231 11.24 7.95 -12.37
CA SER A 231 10.82 9.01 -11.44
C SER A 231 10.33 10.27 -12.16
N HIS A 232 10.82 10.55 -13.37
CA HIS A 232 10.33 11.67 -14.18
C HIS A 232 8.89 11.43 -14.67
N ASP A 233 8.58 10.22 -15.14
CA ASP A 233 7.22 9.89 -15.60
C ASP A 233 6.22 9.91 -14.45
N LEU A 234 6.62 9.43 -13.26
CA LEU A 234 5.82 9.54 -12.04
C LEU A 234 5.55 11.01 -11.67
N GLU A 235 6.58 11.86 -11.70
CA GLU A 235 6.46 13.29 -11.45
C GLU A 235 5.47 13.95 -12.43
N LEU A 236 5.56 13.62 -13.71
CA LEU A 236 4.63 14.16 -14.72
C LEU A 236 3.18 13.80 -14.37
N GLY A 237 2.91 12.55 -13.99
CA GLY A 237 1.57 12.11 -13.61
C GLY A 237 1.01 12.86 -12.40
N LEU A 238 1.82 13.06 -11.36
CA LEU A 238 1.44 13.83 -10.17
C LEU A 238 1.14 15.29 -10.53
N ARG A 239 1.97 15.91 -11.37
CA ARG A 239 1.77 17.30 -11.84
C ARG A 239 0.55 17.46 -12.74
N ASP A 240 0.18 16.45 -13.55
CA ASP A 240 -1.05 16.45 -14.37
C ASP A 240 -2.29 16.63 -13.49
N GLU A 241 -2.25 16.15 -12.25
CA GLU A 241 -3.33 16.30 -11.27
C GLU A 241 -3.18 17.54 -10.37
N GLY A 242 -2.19 18.38 -10.65
CA GLY A 242 -1.94 19.63 -9.89
C GLY A 242 -1.22 19.39 -8.56
N PHE A 243 -0.62 18.23 -8.35
CA PHE A 243 0.15 17.99 -7.12
C PHE A 243 1.42 18.86 -7.09
N GLY A 244 1.56 19.68 -6.06
CA GLY A 244 2.71 20.56 -5.85
C GLY A 244 3.94 19.81 -5.37
N LEU A 245 4.85 19.43 -6.27
CA LEU A 245 6.08 18.73 -5.92
C LEU A 245 7.24 19.70 -5.71
N PRO A 246 7.88 19.73 -4.52
CA PRO A 246 9.14 20.42 -4.29
C PRO A 246 10.30 19.68 -5.00
N ARG A 247 11.47 20.32 -5.08
CA ARG A 247 12.63 19.72 -5.77
C ARG A 247 13.12 18.43 -5.09
N ASP A 248 12.98 18.36 -3.77
CA ASP A 248 13.39 17.25 -2.90
C ASP A 248 12.30 16.17 -2.73
N TRP A 249 11.26 16.14 -3.56
CA TRP A 249 10.12 15.25 -3.39
C TRP A 249 10.51 13.76 -3.32
N ARG A 250 11.56 13.34 -4.03
CA ARG A 250 12.05 11.96 -4.00
C ARG A 250 12.64 11.61 -2.64
N PHE A 251 13.39 12.54 -2.07
CA PHE A 251 13.93 12.38 -0.72
C PHE A 251 12.77 12.27 0.30
N ARG A 252 11.76 13.12 0.20
CA ARG A 252 10.57 13.08 1.08
C ARG A 252 9.84 11.74 0.98
N ALA A 253 9.61 11.24 -0.25
CA ALA A 253 8.99 9.94 -0.48
C ALA A 253 9.85 8.78 0.07
N SER A 254 11.16 8.84 -0.09
CA SER A 254 12.07 7.84 0.47
C SER A 254 12.19 7.92 1.99
N LEU A 255 12.14 9.12 2.57
CA LEU A 255 12.22 9.31 4.02
C LEU A 255 10.98 8.76 4.74
N ILE A 256 9.78 9.00 4.21
CA ILE A 256 8.56 8.43 4.82
C ILE A 256 8.51 6.90 4.65
N ASP A 257 9.04 6.38 3.54
CA ASP A 257 9.11 4.92 3.27
C ASP A 257 10.17 4.20 4.12
N LEU A 258 11.11 4.92 4.76
CA LEU A 258 12.06 4.37 5.73
C LEU A 258 11.35 3.56 6.82
N ASN A 259 10.16 4.00 7.23
CA ASN A 259 9.28 3.29 8.16
C ASN A 259 9.03 1.84 7.72
N SER A 260 8.60 1.68 6.46
CA SER A 260 8.34 0.35 5.88
C SER A 260 9.62 -0.49 5.82
N HIS A 261 10.73 0.09 5.42
CA HIS A 261 12.01 -0.64 5.31
C HIS A 261 12.46 -1.17 6.66
N LEU A 262 12.45 -0.35 7.71
CA LEU A 262 12.83 -0.76 9.06
C LEU A 262 11.87 -1.81 9.64
N GLU A 263 10.55 -1.67 9.44
CA GLU A 263 9.57 -2.70 9.83
C GLU A 263 9.82 -4.03 9.10
N PHE A 264 10.15 -3.98 7.82
CA PHE A 264 10.45 -5.20 7.05
C PHE A 264 11.68 -5.94 7.59
N LEU A 265 12.70 -5.23 8.09
CA LEU A 265 13.85 -5.87 8.74
C LEU A 265 13.45 -6.65 9.99
N THR A 266 12.42 -6.21 10.72
CA THR A 266 11.90 -6.90 11.90
C THR A 266 10.93 -8.05 11.57
N SER A 267 10.47 -8.16 10.33
CA SER A 267 9.44 -9.11 9.91
C SER A 267 10.01 -10.50 9.57
N ALA A 268 9.12 -11.49 9.39
CA ALA A 268 9.48 -12.85 8.96
C ALA A 268 9.68 -12.98 7.44
N ARG A 269 10.12 -11.91 6.76
CA ARG A 269 10.41 -11.94 5.31
C ARG A 269 11.75 -12.61 5.01
N SER A 270 11.93 -13.02 3.74
CA SER A 270 13.17 -13.66 3.31
C SER A 270 14.38 -12.75 3.49
N LYS A 271 15.57 -13.35 3.62
CA LYS A 271 16.83 -12.61 3.76
C LYS A 271 17.09 -11.71 2.54
N GLU A 272 16.81 -12.20 1.35
CA GLU A 272 17.00 -11.47 0.10
C GLU A 272 16.14 -10.21 0.07
N PHE A 273 14.87 -10.30 0.51
CA PHE A 273 14.00 -9.15 0.62
C PHE A 273 14.51 -8.13 1.65
N LYS A 274 14.99 -8.58 2.81
CA LYS A 274 15.57 -7.70 3.82
C LYS A 274 16.83 -6.99 3.33
N LEU A 275 17.68 -7.68 2.56
CA LEU A 275 18.85 -7.06 1.93
C LEU A 275 18.45 -5.98 0.91
N SER A 276 17.39 -6.18 0.12
CA SER A 276 16.88 -5.11 -0.75
C SER A 276 16.38 -3.88 0.02
N CYS A 277 15.81 -4.08 1.22
CA CYS A 277 15.47 -2.96 2.12
C CYS A 277 16.72 -2.19 2.58
N VAL A 278 17.80 -2.91 2.91
CA VAL A 278 19.10 -2.29 3.28
C VAL A 278 19.64 -1.44 2.12
N GLU A 279 19.56 -1.94 0.89
CA GLU A 279 19.97 -1.16 -0.29
C GLU A 279 19.15 0.14 -0.45
N CYS A 280 17.84 0.10 -0.20
CA CYS A 280 16.99 1.29 -0.22
C CYS A 280 17.37 2.28 0.90
N ILE A 281 17.69 1.79 2.08
CA ILE A 281 18.17 2.61 3.21
C ILE A 281 19.47 3.32 2.84
N HIS A 282 20.47 2.63 2.27
CA HIS A 282 21.71 3.26 1.82
C HIS A 282 21.47 4.31 0.72
N LYS A 283 20.52 4.05 -0.21
CA LYS A 283 20.14 5.05 -1.22
C LYS A 283 19.54 6.31 -0.59
N LEU A 284 18.71 6.17 0.44
CA LEU A 284 18.15 7.30 1.18
C LEU A 284 19.23 8.13 1.87
N ILE A 285 20.17 7.49 2.58
CA ILE A 285 21.29 8.18 3.23
C ILE A 285 22.09 8.98 2.19
N LYS A 286 22.39 8.39 1.04
CA LYS A 286 23.09 9.07 -0.05
C LYS A 286 22.30 10.27 -0.60
N LEU A 287 20.98 10.15 -0.78
CA LEU A 287 20.12 11.25 -1.22
C LEU A 287 20.15 12.43 -0.23
N ASN A 288 20.26 12.17 1.07
CA ASN A 288 20.37 13.22 2.08
C ASN A 288 21.69 14.00 1.96
N ILE A 289 22.80 13.31 1.69
CA ILE A 289 24.12 13.94 1.51
C ILE A 289 24.13 14.85 0.27
N ASP A 290 23.51 14.43 -0.82
CA ASP A 290 23.47 15.17 -2.10
C ASP A 290 22.62 16.46 -2.02
N GLN A 291 21.84 16.66 -0.94
CA GLN A 291 21.03 17.86 -0.71
C GLN A 291 21.68 18.92 0.17
N GLY A 292 22.71 18.60 0.93
CA GLY A 292 23.47 19.50 1.80
C GLY A 292 24.62 20.14 1.06
#